data_5d11425310f363245574e9ffaf554713
#
_entry.id   5d11425310f363245574e9ffaf554713
#
_cell.length_a   1.000
_cell.length_b   1.000
_cell.length_c   1.000
_cell.angle_alpha   90.00
_cell.angle_beta   90.00
_cell.angle_gamma   90.00
#
_symmetry.space_group_name_H-M   'P 1'
#
loop_
_entity.id
_entity.type
_entity.pdbx_description
1 polymer ?
#
loop_
_entity_poly.entity_id
_entity_poly.type
_entity_poly.pdbx_seq_one_letter_code
_entity_poly.pdbx_strand_id
1 'polypeptide(L)'
;MSQDGFFLDVVYENTEESGAITNYIGEGIIEGVPLIKVLNLDNLNQQLDFQSDGVFDFIEGITVRSSSGRIIFPVREPFGSYLEAAFYTNPSFPNSSEEILASKYVYQSLYDSTLTVAQQYPELNKFRLKGSYQSSSGAEIRLNAMNVPEGSVTVTAGSQKLVENQDYTVDYMLGRVTIINEGILNSGIPIKISLENNSMFGIQNKTLL
;
A
#
# COMPACT_ATOMS: atom_id res chain seq x y z
N MET A 1 12.03 7.31 -1.55
CA MET A 1 12.02 6.38 -0.41
C MET A 1 13.34 5.63 -0.38
N SER A 2 13.81 5.26 0.82
CA SER A 2 15.06 4.55 1.03
C SER A 2 14.78 3.07 1.27
N GLN A 3 15.75 2.20 0.95
CA GLN A 3 15.71 0.78 1.32
C GLN A 3 15.82 0.60 2.84
N ASP A 4 16.63 1.46 3.48
CA ASP A 4 16.79 1.41 4.95
C ASP A 4 15.47 1.75 5.64
N GLY A 5 15.02 0.85 6.51
CA GLY A 5 13.75 0.98 7.22
C GLY A 5 12.50 0.83 6.35
N PHE A 6 12.65 0.38 5.09
CA PHE A 6 11.51 0.04 4.24
C PHE A 6 10.91 -1.29 4.65
N PHE A 7 9.60 -1.31 4.82
CA PHE A 7 8.82 -2.52 5.03
C PHE A 7 7.57 -2.45 4.15
N LEU A 8 7.26 -3.54 3.46
CA LEU A 8 6.01 -3.71 2.72
C LEU A 8 5.50 -5.14 2.89
N ASP A 9 4.21 -5.25 3.13
CA ASP A 9 3.48 -6.50 3.09
C ASP A 9 2.18 -6.31 2.31
N VAL A 10 1.69 -7.39 1.70
CA VAL A 10 0.37 -7.45 1.10
C VAL A 10 -0.52 -8.24 2.04
N VAL A 11 -1.64 -7.64 2.43
CA VAL A 11 -2.58 -8.26 3.35
C VAL A 11 -3.95 -8.40 2.72
N TYR A 12 -4.68 -9.42 3.16
CA TYR A 12 -6.05 -9.73 2.75
C TYR A 12 -6.98 -9.56 3.95
N GLU A 13 -8.08 -8.83 3.76
CA GLU A 13 -9.11 -8.61 4.75
C GLU A 13 -10.20 -9.67 4.58
N ASN A 14 -10.20 -10.68 5.45
CA ASN A 14 -11.21 -11.72 5.44
C ASN A 14 -12.46 -11.25 6.17
N THR A 15 -13.48 -10.84 5.41
CA THR A 15 -14.75 -10.36 5.96
C THR A 15 -15.63 -11.48 6.52
N GLU A 16 -15.37 -12.74 6.15
CA GLU A 16 -16.13 -13.90 6.65
C GLU A 16 -15.69 -14.28 8.07
N GLU A 17 -14.44 -13.99 8.44
CA GLU A 17 -13.86 -14.26 9.77
C GLU A 17 -13.72 -12.97 10.60
N SER A 18 -14.80 -12.25 10.81
CA SER A 18 -14.81 -11.05 11.67
C SER A 18 -13.84 -9.94 11.21
N GLY A 19 -13.49 -9.86 9.92
CA GLY A 19 -12.55 -8.86 9.39
C GLY A 19 -11.10 -9.11 9.77
N ALA A 20 -10.70 -10.38 9.98
CA ALA A 20 -9.32 -10.74 10.23
C ALA A 20 -8.44 -10.30 9.04
N ILE A 21 -7.34 -9.61 9.34
CA ILE A 21 -6.35 -9.19 8.35
C ILE A 21 -5.18 -10.16 8.42
N THR A 22 -4.94 -10.89 7.33
CA THR A 22 -3.86 -11.87 7.19
C THR A 22 -2.96 -11.49 6.01
N ASN A 23 -1.71 -11.91 6.02
CA ASN A 23 -0.82 -11.77 4.87
C ASN A 23 -0.77 -13.03 3.99
N TYR A 24 -1.75 -13.90 4.14
CA TYR A 24 -1.94 -15.12 3.36
C TYR A 24 -3.43 -15.38 3.12
N ILE A 25 -3.73 -16.26 2.17
CA ILE A 25 -5.08 -16.81 1.95
C ILE A 25 -5.18 -18.15 2.67
N GLY A 26 -6.29 -18.36 3.38
CA GLY A 26 -6.50 -19.52 4.26
C GLY A 26 -7.00 -20.77 3.56
N GLU A 27 -7.04 -20.82 2.21
CA GLU A 27 -7.56 -21.95 1.46
C GLU A 27 -6.89 -22.13 0.10
N GLY A 28 -6.98 -23.32 -0.46
CA GLY A 28 -6.43 -23.67 -1.77
C GLY A 28 -4.95 -24.08 -1.72
N ILE A 29 -4.33 -24.21 -2.87
CA ILE A 29 -2.93 -24.64 -2.99
C ILE A 29 -1.93 -23.59 -2.50
N ILE A 30 -2.38 -22.34 -2.35
CA ILE A 30 -1.59 -21.21 -1.79
C ILE A 30 -1.91 -20.96 -0.32
N GLU A 31 -2.61 -21.88 0.36
CA GLU A 31 -2.93 -21.77 1.78
C GLU A 31 -1.67 -21.51 2.61
N GLY A 32 -1.73 -20.45 3.44
CA GLY A 32 -0.63 -20.07 4.33
C GLY A 32 0.63 -19.51 3.64
N VAL A 33 0.64 -19.41 2.31
CA VAL A 33 1.76 -18.79 1.58
C VAL A 33 1.63 -17.27 1.68
N PRO A 34 2.69 -16.53 2.12
CA PRO A 34 2.67 -15.09 2.17
C PRO A 34 2.32 -14.45 0.82
N LEU A 35 1.41 -13.48 0.81
CA LEU A 35 0.94 -12.83 -0.41
C LEU A 35 2.05 -12.09 -1.17
N ILE A 36 3.06 -11.56 -0.48
CA ILE A 36 4.24 -10.96 -1.14
C ILE A 36 4.97 -11.99 -2.01
N LYS A 37 5.03 -13.25 -1.54
CA LYS A 37 5.61 -14.36 -2.32
C LYS A 37 4.70 -14.78 -3.48
N VAL A 38 3.40 -14.96 -3.22
CA VAL A 38 2.41 -15.30 -4.27
C VAL A 38 2.44 -14.26 -5.39
N LEU A 39 2.58 -12.97 -5.06
CA LEU A 39 2.57 -11.85 -6.00
C LEU A 39 3.95 -11.50 -6.57
N ASN A 40 4.93 -12.40 -6.39
CA ASN A 40 6.29 -12.28 -6.95
C ASN A 40 7.06 -11.04 -6.46
N LEU A 41 6.82 -10.63 -5.20
CA LEU A 41 7.47 -9.51 -4.53
C LEU A 41 8.53 -9.94 -3.51
N ASP A 42 8.71 -11.26 -3.31
CA ASP A 42 9.66 -11.90 -2.40
C ASP A 42 10.22 -13.15 -3.08
N ASN A 43 11.29 -12.99 -3.80
CA ASN A 43 11.97 -14.06 -4.55
C ASN A 43 13.44 -14.21 -4.14
N LEU A 44 13.99 -13.18 -3.48
CA LEU A 44 15.39 -13.11 -3.14
C LEU A 44 15.57 -13.09 -1.62
N ASN A 45 16.69 -13.59 -1.17
CA ASN A 45 17.14 -13.41 0.20
C ASN A 45 18.01 -12.15 0.33
N GLN A 46 18.44 -11.83 1.55
CA GLN A 46 19.31 -10.69 1.83
C GLN A 46 20.67 -10.73 1.08
N GLN A 47 21.09 -11.90 0.60
CA GLN A 47 22.28 -12.09 -0.19
C GLN A 47 22.03 -11.99 -1.70
N LEU A 48 20.79 -11.71 -2.11
CA LEU A 48 20.32 -11.66 -3.50
C LEU A 48 20.33 -13.03 -4.21
N ASP A 49 20.33 -14.13 -3.46
CA ASP A 49 20.10 -15.47 -4.01
C ASP A 49 18.60 -15.70 -4.24
N PHE A 50 18.26 -16.53 -5.21
CA PHE A 50 16.88 -16.92 -5.49
C PHE A 50 16.28 -17.81 -4.40
N GLN A 51 15.93 -17.18 -3.30
CA GLN A 51 15.30 -17.80 -2.15
C GLN A 51 14.44 -16.77 -1.41
N SER A 52 13.13 -16.99 -1.39
CA SER A 52 12.17 -16.18 -0.62
C SER A 52 12.53 -16.24 0.88
N ASP A 53 12.60 -15.09 1.52
CA ASP A 53 12.95 -14.94 2.95
C ASP A 53 11.84 -14.28 3.79
N GLY A 54 10.69 -14.02 3.19
CA GLY A 54 9.52 -13.41 3.84
C GLY A 54 9.60 -11.89 3.89
N VAL A 55 10.57 -11.28 3.19
CA VAL A 55 10.78 -9.83 3.13
C VAL A 55 10.57 -9.36 1.69
N PHE A 56 10.00 -8.17 1.54
CA PHE A 56 9.81 -7.56 0.23
C PHE A 56 11.15 -7.25 -0.44
N ASP A 57 11.31 -7.68 -1.69
CA ASP A 57 12.50 -7.41 -2.51
C ASP A 57 12.54 -5.94 -2.94
N PHE A 58 13.34 -5.12 -2.28
CA PHE A 58 13.50 -3.72 -2.65
C PHE A 58 14.50 -3.57 -3.81
N ILE A 59 14.01 -3.64 -5.05
CA ILE A 59 14.86 -3.57 -6.26
C ILE A 59 14.41 -2.40 -7.12
N GLU A 60 15.28 -1.38 -7.25
CA GLU A 60 14.99 -0.20 -8.03
C GLU A 60 14.71 -0.55 -9.50
N GLY A 61 13.61 -0.05 -10.03
CA GLY A 61 13.17 -0.28 -11.41
C GLY A 61 12.44 -1.61 -11.64
N ILE A 62 12.40 -2.53 -10.67
CA ILE A 62 11.71 -3.82 -10.76
C ILE A 62 10.52 -3.86 -9.80
N THR A 63 10.75 -3.72 -8.49
CA THR A 63 9.70 -3.73 -7.48
C THR A 63 9.41 -2.36 -6.90
N VAL A 64 10.36 -1.42 -7.04
CA VAL A 64 10.26 -0.07 -6.51
C VAL A 64 10.74 0.96 -7.53
N ARG A 65 10.08 2.11 -7.56
CA ARG A 65 10.62 3.35 -8.12
C ARG A 65 10.74 4.38 -7.00
N SER A 66 11.89 4.40 -6.35
CA SER A 66 12.14 5.18 -5.13
C SER A 66 11.97 6.69 -5.35
N SER A 67 12.35 7.19 -6.53
CA SER A 67 12.25 8.61 -6.91
C SER A 67 10.81 9.13 -6.95
N SER A 68 9.83 8.28 -7.26
CA SER A 68 8.41 8.63 -7.34
C SER A 68 7.56 7.99 -6.24
N GLY A 69 8.18 7.24 -5.32
CA GLY A 69 7.48 6.55 -4.24
C GLY A 69 6.48 5.50 -4.73
N ARG A 70 6.80 4.77 -5.79
CA ARG A 70 5.91 3.78 -6.39
C ARG A 70 6.40 2.36 -6.14
N ILE A 71 5.46 1.48 -5.78
CA ILE A 71 5.64 0.04 -5.81
C ILE A 71 5.27 -0.46 -7.20
N ILE A 72 6.05 -1.38 -7.72
CA ILE A 72 5.87 -2.03 -9.02
C ILE A 72 5.66 -3.51 -8.74
N PHE A 73 4.56 -4.05 -9.23
CA PHE A 73 4.38 -5.50 -9.26
C PHE A 73 5.08 -6.03 -10.52
N PRO A 74 6.05 -6.95 -10.39
CA PRO A 74 6.81 -7.47 -11.54
C PRO A 74 6.01 -8.51 -12.33
N VAL A 75 4.70 -8.55 -12.12
CA VAL A 75 3.75 -9.45 -12.77
C VAL A 75 2.59 -8.64 -13.36
N ARG A 76 1.98 -9.18 -14.40
CA ARG A 76 0.83 -8.55 -15.04
C ARG A 76 -0.44 -8.94 -14.28
N GLU A 77 -1.32 -7.97 -14.02
CA GLU A 77 -2.61 -8.17 -13.35
C GLU A 77 -2.49 -8.95 -12.03
N PRO A 78 -1.71 -8.44 -11.06
CA PRO A 78 -1.34 -9.18 -9.85
C PRO A 78 -2.54 -9.66 -9.02
N PHE A 79 -3.65 -8.94 -8.99
CA PHE A 79 -4.89 -9.33 -8.30
C PHE A 79 -5.97 -9.89 -9.25
N GLY A 80 -5.64 -10.08 -10.52
CA GLY A 80 -6.49 -10.66 -11.57
C GLY A 80 -5.95 -12.01 -12.02
N SER A 81 -5.75 -12.13 -13.33
CA SER A 81 -5.33 -13.39 -13.99
C SER A 81 -4.05 -14.01 -13.40
N TYR A 82 -3.12 -13.21 -12.87
CA TYR A 82 -1.92 -13.75 -12.22
C TYR A 82 -2.26 -14.49 -10.93
N LEU A 83 -3.06 -13.86 -10.05
CA LEU A 83 -3.51 -14.49 -8.80
C LEU A 83 -4.39 -15.71 -9.09
N GLU A 84 -5.24 -15.64 -10.12
CA GLU A 84 -6.07 -16.75 -10.56
C GLU A 84 -5.23 -17.99 -10.86
N ALA A 85 -4.18 -17.83 -11.67
CA ALA A 85 -3.27 -18.92 -12.02
C ALA A 85 -2.56 -19.52 -10.80
N ALA A 86 -2.36 -18.76 -9.73
CA ALA A 86 -1.76 -19.25 -8.50
C ALA A 86 -2.65 -20.24 -7.73
N PHE A 87 -3.96 -20.25 -7.97
CA PHE A 87 -4.89 -21.23 -7.40
C PHE A 87 -4.94 -22.55 -8.15
N TYR A 88 -4.31 -22.64 -9.33
CA TYR A 88 -4.43 -23.80 -10.20
C TYR A 88 -3.22 -24.74 -10.08
N THR A 89 -3.47 -25.99 -9.80
CA THR A 89 -2.43 -27.05 -9.83
C THR A 89 -1.80 -27.14 -11.22
N ASN A 90 -2.62 -26.97 -12.26
CA ASN A 90 -2.16 -26.86 -13.64
C ASN A 90 -2.89 -25.68 -14.31
N PRO A 91 -2.22 -24.52 -14.48
CA PRO A 91 -2.84 -23.34 -15.09
C PRO A 91 -3.36 -23.54 -16.52
N SER A 92 -2.84 -24.54 -17.26
CA SER A 92 -3.32 -24.85 -18.60
C SER A 92 -4.60 -25.69 -18.60
N PHE A 93 -4.91 -26.36 -17.50
CA PHE A 93 -6.07 -27.25 -17.34
C PHE A 93 -6.62 -27.16 -15.91
N PRO A 94 -7.20 -26.00 -15.51
CA PRO A 94 -7.80 -25.87 -14.19
C PRO A 94 -9.03 -26.77 -14.06
N ASN A 95 -9.30 -27.23 -12.86
CA ASN A 95 -10.56 -27.91 -12.57
C ASN A 95 -11.61 -26.94 -12.01
N SER A 96 -12.88 -27.30 -12.12
CA SER A 96 -13.99 -26.43 -11.73
C SER A 96 -13.98 -26.02 -10.25
N SER A 97 -13.40 -26.82 -9.37
CA SER A 97 -13.28 -26.47 -7.94
C SER A 97 -12.23 -25.40 -7.71
N GLU A 98 -11.11 -25.46 -8.44
CA GLU A 98 -10.07 -24.44 -8.41
C GLU A 98 -10.58 -23.10 -8.99
N GLU A 99 -11.34 -23.15 -10.10
CA GLU A 99 -11.95 -21.96 -10.71
C GLU A 99 -12.95 -21.29 -9.77
N ILE A 100 -13.83 -22.05 -9.11
CA ILE A 100 -14.79 -21.53 -8.12
C ILE A 100 -14.04 -20.91 -6.94
N LEU A 101 -12.98 -21.56 -6.46
CA LEU A 101 -12.17 -21.05 -5.37
C LEU A 101 -11.47 -19.74 -5.75
N ALA A 102 -10.79 -19.72 -6.89
CA ALA A 102 -10.11 -18.53 -7.39
C ALA A 102 -11.06 -17.32 -7.53
N SER A 103 -12.29 -17.56 -8.01
CA SER A 103 -13.29 -16.50 -8.22
C SER A 103 -13.67 -15.72 -6.96
N LYS A 104 -13.44 -16.27 -5.75
CA LYS A 104 -13.67 -15.57 -4.47
C LYS A 104 -12.64 -14.46 -4.20
N TYR A 105 -11.45 -14.57 -4.81
CA TYR A 105 -10.29 -13.73 -4.51
C TYR A 105 -9.86 -12.85 -5.67
N VAL A 106 -10.15 -13.28 -6.89
CA VAL A 106 -9.69 -12.62 -8.11
C VAL A 106 -10.49 -11.35 -8.37
N TYR A 107 -9.78 -10.23 -8.56
CA TYR A 107 -10.38 -8.94 -8.86
C TYR A 107 -10.06 -8.50 -10.30
N GLN A 108 -10.49 -9.29 -11.29
CA GLN A 108 -10.20 -9.06 -12.71
C GLN A 108 -10.79 -7.74 -13.22
N SER A 109 -11.96 -7.31 -12.73
CA SER A 109 -12.57 -6.04 -13.12
C SER A 109 -11.72 -4.80 -12.77
N LEU A 110 -10.71 -4.94 -11.91
CA LEU A 110 -9.72 -3.90 -11.66
C LEU A 110 -8.91 -3.54 -12.92
N TYR A 111 -8.76 -4.48 -13.85
CA TYR A 111 -7.94 -4.36 -15.06
C TYR A 111 -8.77 -4.21 -16.33
N ASP A 112 -9.93 -4.85 -16.39
CA ASP A 112 -10.76 -4.96 -17.58
C ASP A 112 -11.89 -3.92 -17.64
N SER A 113 -12.03 -3.10 -16.59
CA SER A 113 -13.11 -2.13 -16.50
C SER A 113 -12.63 -0.73 -16.10
N THR A 114 -13.55 0.22 -16.08
CA THR A 114 -13.25 1.56 -15.55
C THR A 114 -13.22 1.54 -14.02
N LEU A 115 -12.54 2.53 -13.41
CA LEU A 115 -12.49 2.69 -11.95
C LEU A 115 -13.90 2.67 -11.32
N THR A 116 -14.87 3.37 -11.95
CA THR A 116 -16.25 3.42 -11.47
C THR A 116 -16.91 2.05 -11.45
N VAL A 117 -16.66 1.21 -12.47
CA VAL A 117 -17.21 -0.14 -12.54
C VAL A 117 -16.51 -1.05 -11.54
N ALA A 118 -15.18 -1.00 -11.45
CA ALA A 118 -14.44 -1.76 -10.46
C ALA A 118 -14.92 -1.48 -9.03
N GLN A 119 -15.17 -0.22 -8.67
CA GLN A 119 -15.66 0.18 -7.36
C GLN A 119 -17.06 -0.36 -7.00
N GLN A 120 -17.80 -0.94 -7.95
CA GLN A 120 -19.09 -1.57 -7.67
C GLN A 120 -18.97 -2.98 -7.05
N TYR A 121 -17.74 -3.51 -6.96
CA TYR A 121 -17.44 -4.82 -6.37
C TYR A 121 -16.59 -4.69 -5.10
N PRO A 122 -17.11 -4.06 -4.04
CA PRO A 122 -16.35 -3.85 -2.80
C PRO A 122 -15.96 -5.17 -2.12
N GLU A 123 -16.73 -6.24 -2.35
CA GLU A 123 -16.48 -7.59 -1.86
C GLU A 123 -15.20 -8.22 -2.43
N LEU A 124 -14.70 -7.76 -3.57
CA LEU A 124 -13.43 -8.17 -4.18
C LEU A 124 -12.28 -7.25 -3.79
N ASN A 125 -12.55 -6.05 -3.30
CA ASN A 125 -11.54 -5.06 -2.92
C ASN A 125 -11.03 -5.29 -1.49
N LYS A 126 -10.47 -6.46 -1.23
CA LYS A 126 -10.02 -6.91 0.09
C LYS A 126 -8.51 -6.88 0.29
N PHE A 127 -7.74 -6.69 -0.79
CA PHE A 127 -6.29 -6.59 -0.70
C PHE A 127 -5.86 -5.19 -0.27
N ARG A 128 -4.87 -5.13 0.64
CA ARG A 128 -4.29 -3.89 1.13
C ARG A 128 -2.76 -3.99 1.12
N LEU A 129 -2.12 -2.88 0.82
CA LEU A 129 -0.67 -2.74 1.02
C LEU A 129 -0.44 -2.15 2.41
N LYS A 130 0.34 -2.82 3.23
CA LYS A 130 0.73 -2.38 4.57
C LYS A 130 2.24 -2.22 4.59
N GLY A 131 2.71 -1.02 4.93
CA GLY A 131 4.13 -0.79 4.92
C GLY A 131 4.55 0.45 5.68
N SER A 132 5.85 0.60 5.82
CA SER A 132 6.51 1.79 6.33
C SER A 132 7.74 2.08 5.48
N TYR A 133 8.11 3.34 5.37
CA TYR A 133 9.33 3.74 4.68
C TYR A 133 9.94 4.96 5.34
N GLN A 134 11.25 5.07 5.22
CA GLN A 134 11.98 6.27 5.58
C GLN A 134 12.21 7.11 4.32
N SER A 135 11.81 8.38 4.35
CA SER A 135 12.05 9.27 3.23
C SER A 135 13.52 9.63 3.16
N SER A 136 14.21 9.28 2.07
CA SER A 136 15.60 9.65 1.85
C SER A 136 15.80 11.14 1.53
N SER A 137 14.77 11.82 1.10
CA SER A 137 14.72 13.29 0.92
C SER A 137 14.08 13.96 2.14
N GLY A 138 14.23 13.38 3.25
CA GLY A 138 14.05 13.70 4.66
C GLY A 138 12.92 14.62 5.08
N ALA A 139 12.35 15.40 4.21
CA ALA A 139 11.53 16.49 4.66
C ALA A 139 10.21 16.69 3.91
N GLU A 140 10.13 16.34 2.63
CA GLU A 140 8.97 16.71 1.80
C GLU A 140 7.96 15.55 1.66
N ILE A 141 6.73 15.79 2.09
CA ILE A 141 5.59 14.86 1.99
C ILE A 141 4.52 15.52 1.12
N ARG A 142 4.07 14.83 0.06
CA ARG A 142 3.02 15.32 -0.83
C ARG A 142 1.65 14.89 -0.33
N LEU A 143 0.71 15.86 -0.28
CA LEU A 143 -0.63 15.66 0.26
C LEU A 143 -1.62 15.06 -0.75
N ASN A 144 -1.22 14.78 -1.97
CA ASN A 144 -2.10 14.37 -3.07
C ASN A 144 -3.29 15.33 -3.30
N ALA A 145 -3.18 16.58 -2.86
CA ALA A 145 -4.13 17.66 -3.02
C ALA A 145 -3.39 18.92 -3.45
N MET A 146 -4.00 19.73 -4.30
CA MET A 146 -3.50 21.05 -4.71
C MET A 146 -4.45 22.12 -4.19
N ASN A 147 -3.95 23.34 -4.00
CA ASN A 147 -4.71 24.47 -3.45
C ASN A 147 -5.37 24.13 -2.10
N VAL A 148 -4.57 23.55 -1.21
CA VAL A 148 -5.01 23.18 0.14
C VAL A 148 -5.29 24.45 0.95
N PRO A 149 -6.42 24.57 1.67
CA PRO A 149 -6.69 25.74 2.48
C PRO A 149 -5.63 25.92 3.59
N GLU A 150 -5.21 27.17 3.82
CA GLU A 150 -4.29 27.47 4.92
C GLU A 150 -4.90 27.05 6.28
N GLY A 151 -4.09 26.45 7.14
CA GLY A 151 -4.50 25.96 8.44
C GLY A 151 -5.29 24.66 8.45
N SER A 152 -5.56 24.05 7.27
CA SER A 152 -6.26 22.76 7.19
C SER A 152 -5.35 21.55 7.38
N VAL A 153 -4.03 21.77 7.43
CA VAL A 153 -3.02 20.70 7.58
C VAL A 153 -2.66 20.58 9.06
N THR A 154 -2.81 19.38 9.60
CA THR A 154 -2.31 19.04 10.94
C THR A 154 -1.27 17.95 10.82
N VAL A 155 -0.07 18.16 11.37
CA VAL A 155 1.02 17.20 11.38
C VAL A 155 1.27 16.71 12.80
N THR A 156 1.43 15.41 12.98
CA THR A 156 1.75 14.80 14.28
C THR A 156 2.91 13.82 14.13
N ALA A 157 3.79 13.77 15.15
CA ALA A 157 4.81 12.74 15.30
C ALA A 157 4.43 11.85 16.49
N GLY A 158 4.00 10.62 16.22
CA GLY A 158 3.37 9.79 17.25
C GLY A 158 2.13 10.46 17.85
N SER A 159 2.18 10.76 19.15
CA SER A 159 1.12 11.48 19.88
C SER A 159 1.34 13.01 19.96
N GLN A 160 2.50 13.52 19.54
CA GLN A 160 2.85 14.92 19.61
C GLN A 160 2.32 15.66 18.37
N LYS A 161 1.56 16.74 18.57
CA LYS A 161 1.18 17.67 17.50
C LYS A 161 2.35 18.61 17.22
N LEU A 162 2.74 18.71 15.95
CA LEU A 162 3.83 19.57 15.49
C LEU A 162 3.33 20.99 15.23
N VAL A 163 4.24 21.96 15.29
CA VAL A 163 3.95 23.38 15.10
C VAL A 163 4.42 23.83 13.73
N GLU A 164 3.50 24.40 12.95
CA GLU A 164 3.82 24.96 11.62
C GLU A 164 4.82 26.14 11.76
N ASN A 165 5.72 26.23 10.79
CA ASN A 165 6.85 27.18 10.74
C ASN A 165 7.91 27.00 11.85
N GLN A 166 7.77 26.01 12.72
CA GLN A 166 8.76 25.62 13.71
C GLN A 166 9.26 24.18 13.49
N ASP A 167 8.35 23.25 13.33
CA ASP A 167 8.65 21.84 13.13
C ASP A 167 8.49 21.42 11.66
N TYR A 168 7.58 22.06 10.95
CA TYR A 168 7.29 21.82 9.54
C TYR A 168 6.82 23.09 8.82
N THR A 169 6.90 23.07 7.49
CA THR A 169 6.30 24.09 6.61
C THR A 169 5.34 23.46 5.64
N VAL A 170 4.35 24.23 5.14
CA VAL A 170 3.38 23.78 4.17
C VAL A 170 3.40 24.66 2.94
N ASP A 171 3.58 24.06 1.77
CA ASP A 171 3.25 24.69 0.50
C ASP A 171 1.78 24.35 0.16
N TYR A 172 0.89 25.24 0.52
CA TYR A 172 -0.54 25.06 0.35
C TYR A 172 -0.97 25.03 -1.13
N MET A 173 -0.21 25.68 -2.02
CA MET A 173 -0.52 25.68 -3.44
C MET A 173 -0.18 24.34 -4.09
N LEU A 174 0.99 23.78 -3.78
CA LEU A 174 1.44 22.51 -4.33
C LEU A 174 1.03 21.30 -3.47
N GLY A 175 0.42 21.53 -2.30
CA GLY A 175 0.03 20.47 -1.38
C GLY A 175 1.23 19.69 -0.86
N ARG A 176 2.25 20.37 -0.35
CA ARG A 176 3.47 19.75 0.17
C ARG A 176 3.71 20.16 1.61
N VAL A 177 4.09 19.20 2.43
CA VAL A 177 4.55 19.44 3.81
C VAL A 177 6.04 19.11 3.88
N THR A 178 6.83 20.01 4.41
CA THR A 178 8.26 19.81 4.62
C THR A 178 8.55 19.85 6.11
N ILE A 179 9.08 18.76 6.67
CA ILE A 179 9.53 18.71 8.06
C ILE A 179 10.90 19.40 8.14
N ILE A 180 11.01 20.41 8.98
CA ILE A 180 12.23 21.19 9.16
C ILE A 180 12.95 20.89 10.48
N ASN A 181 12.28 20.24 11.42
CA ASN A 181 12.87 19.84 12.69
C ASN A 181 13.64 18.52 12.52
N GLU A 182 14.98 18.64 12.50
CA GLU A 182 15.89 17.48 12.36
C GLU A 182 15.74 16.46 13.50
N GLY A 183 15.41 16.92 14.72
CA GLY A 183 15.18 16.03 15.86
C GLY A 183 14.01 15.07 15.62
N ILE A 184 12.96 15.54 14.94
CA ILE A 184 11.79 14.74 14.58
C ILE A 184 12.15 13.79 13.43
N LEU A 185 12.86 14.27 12.40
CA LEU A 185 13.29 13.43 11.28
C LEU A 185 14.18 12.26 11.73
N ASN A 186 15.09 12.52 12.66
CA ASN A 186 16.04 11.52 13.15
C ASN A 186 15.46 10.62 14.25
N SER A 187 14.28 10.94 14.78
CA SER A 187 13.65 10.16 15.86
C SER A 187 13.10 8.83 15.43
N GLY A 188 12.83 8.62 14.12
CA GLY A 188 12.15 7.44 13.59
C GLY A 188 10.67 7.33 14.00
N ILE A 189 10.12 8.36 14.64
CA ILE A 189 8.71 8.38 15.06
C ILE A 189 7.82 8.56 13.82
N PRO A 190 6.77 7.75 13.63
CA PRO A 190 5.85 7.89 12.51
C PRO A 190 5.21 9.27 12.46
N ILE A 191 5.33 9.95 11.32
CA ILE A 191 4.70 11.23 11.06
C ILE A 191 3.35 10.98 10.39
N LYS A 192 2.28 11.53 10.96
CA LYS A 192 0.95 11.51 10.37
C LYS A 192 0.55 12.91 9.97
N ILE A 193 -0.02 13.03 8.77
CA ILE A 193 -0.56 14.28 8.26
C ILE A 193 -2.06 14.09 8.03
N SER A 194 -2.87 14.98 8.56
CA SER A 194 -4.31 15.02 8.32
C SER A 194 -4.69 16.34 7.67
N LEU A 195 -5.55 16.23 6.64
CA LEU A 195 -6.20 17.35 5.97
C LEU A 195 -7.60 17.51 6.53
N GLU A 196 -7.93 18.69 7.05
CA GLU A 196 -9.29 19.02 7.40
C GLU A 196 -9.95 19.74 6.20
N ASN A 197 -10.84 19.05 5.52
CA ASN A 197 -11.70 19.70 4.53
C ASN A 197 -12.84 20.42 5.28
N ASN A 198 -12.77 21.74 5.36
CA ASN A 198 -13.92 22.57 5.71
C ASN A 198 -14.89 22.57 4.53
N SER A 199 -15.68 21.50 4.35
CA SER A 199 -16.84 21.59 3.48
C SER A 199 -17.91 22.41 4.20
N MET A 200 -18.33 23.51 3.60
CA MET A 200 -19.40 24.40 4.10
C MET A 200 -20.77 23.69 4.28
N PHE A 201 -20.86 22.39 4.09
CA PHE A 201 -22.08 21.58 4.18
C PHE A 201 -21.99 20.39 5.13
N GLY A 202 -21.19 20.46 6.18
CA GLY A 202 -21.30 19.56 7.34
C GLY A 202 -21.00 18.07 7.09
N ILE A 203 -20.41 17.70 5.96
CA ILE A 203 -19.93 16.34 5.70
C ILE A 203 -18.42 16.31 5.92
N GLN A 204 -18.01 15.84 7.10
CA GLN A 204 -16.60 15.61 7.41
C GLN A 204 -16.13 14.32 6.71
N ASN A 205 -15.51 14.44 5.56
CA ASN A 205 -14.70 13.35 5.01
C ASN A 205 -13.29 13.45 5.57
N LYS A 206 -13.01 12.64 6.58
CA LYS A 206 -11.67 12.51 7.16
C LYS A 206 -10.89 11.50 6.33
N THR A 207 -10.04 11.96 5.43
CA THR A 207 -9.12 11.09 4.70
C THR A 207 -7.84 10.97 5.52
N LEU A 208 -7.57 9.78 6.05
CA LEU A 208 -6.30 9.42 6.65
C LEU A 208 -5.38 8.91 5.52
N LEU A 209 -4.26 9.55 5.34
CA LEU A 209 -3.15 9.07 4.52
C LEU A 209 -2.13 8.38 5.39
#